data_aaced55fb9d53e28ce78d803a5e33857
#
_entry.id   aaced55fb9d53e28ce78d803a5e33857
#
_cell.length_a   1.000
_cell.length_b   1.000
_cell.length_c   1.000
_cell.angle_alpha   90.00
_cell.angle_beta   90.00
_cell.angle_gamma   90.00
#
_symmetry.space_group_name_H-M   'P 1'
#
loop_
_entity.id
_entity.type
_entity.pdbx_description
1 polymer ?
#
loop_
_entity_poly.entity_id
_entity_poly.type
_entity_poly.pdbx_seq_one_letter_code
_entity_poly.pdbx_strand_id
1 'polypeptide(L)'
;MDVRSFELRPNSALSPGVEPSGLKGSLDGQRLKLLVDASLALSEVSDIDELLALIAKTGVEMAHCEGCSIYGVEGDHLRFLASTNLVLDQRAGYQQRLVESVRDFLIPIQSSSISGFVALSGRLLNIPDVYRLDASLSYKFNPALDQRHQYHSCSMLTLPMRDTRGYVLGVMQFINHHNRETDVIEAFPDDDVMYLTALANQVGVLLRNARMNLQLRESRVEAVKKFVIAAEFSDKDTGAHIERMGRYSALFSELLGMGPAYAEDLRLASMLHDVGKIATPDAILKKPGSLTPEEMVVMRQHAMSGYNILRDAQSPLLQMGATVALSHHERWNGTGYPYGLAGEDIPLVGRIVTLADVFDALSSRRCYKEPWPMDQVIDFISSESGKHFDPSLVQLFLANLQKFVDIQNSV
;
A
#
# COMPACT_ATOMS: atom_id res chain seq x y z
N MET A 1 -26.16 22.51 22.54
CA MET A 1 -26.03 21.15 23.09
C MET A 1 -24.59 20.73 22.95
N ASP A 2 -23.95 20.62 24.07
CA ASP A 2 -22.50 20.51 24.28
C ASP A 2 -22.04 19.09 23.99
N VAL A 3 -21.14 18.91 23.05
CA VAL A 3 -20.49 17.60 22.76
C VAL A 3 -19.01 17.73 23.07
N ARG A 4 -18.72 17.95 24.35
CA ARG A 4 -17.38 17.75 24.91
C ARG A 4 -17.41 16.52 25.80
N SER A 5 -16.35 15.73 25.71
CA SER A 5 -15.94 14.60 26.55
C SER A 5 -16.34 13.19 26.10
N PHE A 6 -15.54 12.64 25.18
CA PHE A 6 -15.15 11.24 25.28
C PHE A 6 -13.62 11.19 25.47
N GLU A 7 -13.20 11.45 26.69
CA GLU A 7 -11.88 11.01 27.17
C GLU A 7 -11.96 9.49 27.37
N LEU A 8 -11.26 8.74 26.51
CA LEU A 8 -10.92 7.34 26.79
C LEU A 8 -9.98 7.32 28.00
N ARG A 9 -10.55 7.10 29.18
CA ARG A 9 -9.74 6.77 30.36
C ARG A 9 -9.08 5.42 30.12
N PRO A 10 -7.77 5.28 30.36
CA PRO A 10 -7.14 3.97 30.39
C PRO A 10 -7.78 3.18 31.55
N ASN A 11 -8.31 2.01 31.23
CA ASN A 11 -8.92 1.11 32.20
C ASN A 11 -7.82 0.50 33.08
N SER A 12 -7.46 1.21 34.13
CA SER A 12 -6.65 0.72 35.24
C SER A 12 -7.51 -0.17 36.10
N ALA A 13 -7.56 -1.43 35.88
CA ALA A 13 -7.83 -2.53 36.77
C ALA A 13 -8.10 -3.83 36.00
N LEU A 14 -7.11 -4.35 35.31
CA LEU A 14 -6.99 -5.80 35.19
C LEU A 14 -6.11 -6.23 36.34
N SER A 15 -6.75 -6.76 37.35
CA SER A 15 -6.08 -7.47 38.44
C SER A 15 -5.16 -8.53 37.85
N PRO A 16 -3.92 -8.71 38.36
CA PRO A 16 -3.08 -9.83 37.98
C PRO A 16 -3.69 -11.07 38.62
N GLY A 17 -4.51 -11.76 37.91
CA GLY A 17 -5.21 -12.87 38.51
C GLY A 17 -5.49 -13.95 37.52
N VAL A 18 -4.92 -15.09 37.80
CA VAL A 18 -5.10 -16.41 37.24
C VAL A 18 -4.27 -16.63 35.99
N GLU A 19 -2.98 -16.80 36.15
CA GLU A 19 -2.24 -17.70 35.29
C GLU A 19 -2.95 -19.07 35.35
N PRO A 20 -3.37 -19.63 34.18
CA PRO A 20 -3.88 -20.98 34.18
C PRO A 20 -2.70 -21.93 34.41
N SER A 21 -2.47 -22.24 35.67
CA SER A 21 -1.37 -23.07 36.18
C SER A 21 -1.43 -24.54 35.71
N GLY A 22 -2.33 -24.88 34.78
CA GLY A 22 -2.49 -26.22 34.22
C GLY A 22 -2.07 -26.35 32.73
N LEU A 23 -1.87 -25.23 32.00
CA LEU A 23 -1.58 -25.28 30.55
C LEU A 23 -0.08 -25.13 30.20
N LYS A 24 0.78 -24.79 31.17
CA LYS A 24 2.23 -24.74 30.95
C LYS A 24 2.77 -26.16 30.82
N GLY A 25 2.96 -26.60 29.56
CA GLY A 25 3.59 -27.88 29.23
C GLY A 25 2.70 -28.89 28.50
N SER A 26 1.39 -28.63 28.38
CA SER A 26 0.55 -29.45 27.51
C SER A 26 0.76 -29.03 26.03
N LEU A 27 0.58 -29.97 25.10
CA LEU A 27 0.63 -29.74 23.66
C LEU A 27 -0.35 -28.61 23.26
N ASP A 28 -1.54 -28.59 23.84
CA ASP A 28 -2.58 -27.58 23.61
C ASP A 28 -2.16 -26.19 24.10
N GLY A 29 -1.45 -26.11 25.23
CA GLY A 29 -0.89 -24.85 25.72
C GLY A 29 0.16 -24.26 24.79
N GLN A 30 1.00 -25.10 24.18
CA GLN A 30 1.98 -24.66 23.19
C GLN A 30 1.31 -24.18 21.89
N ARG A 31 0.34 -24.92 21.36
CA ARG A 31 -0.44 -24.53 20.17
C ARG A 31 -1.19 -23.22 20.37
N LEU A 32 -1.87 -23.07 21.52
CA LEU A 32 -2.56 -21.83 21.86
C LEU A 32 -1.60 -20.66 21.93
N LYS A 33 -0.41 -20.85 22.53
CA LYS A 33 0.62 -19.80 22.58
C LYS A 33 1.05 -19.39 21.17
N LEU A 34 1.37 -20.36 20.27
CA LEU A 34 1.75 -20.07 18.89
C LEU A 34 0.66 -19.30 18.14
N LEU A 35 -0.60 -19.64 18.37
CA LEU A 35 -1.74 -18.94 17.76
C LEU A 35 -1.86 -17.49 18.26
N VAL A 36 -1.64 -17.26 19.57
CA VAL A 36 -1.63 -15.93 20.17
C VAL A 36 -0.43 -15.11 19.66
N ASP A 37 0.76 -15.70 19.62
CA ASP A 37 1.97 -15.04 19.13
C ASP A 37 1.82 -14.65 17.65
N ALA A 38 1.23 -15.54 16.82
CA ALA A 38 0.86 -15.22 15.45
C ALA A 38 -0.14 -14.03 15.37
N SER A 39 -1.15 -14.03 16.25
CA SER A 39 -2.15 -12.94 16.32
C SER A 39 -1.53 -11.60 16.73
N LEU A 40 -0.55 -11.59 17.63
CA LEU A 40 0.18 -10.37 18.01
C LEU A 40 1.07 -9.88 16.89
N ALA A 41 1.80 -10.78 16.21
CA ALA A 41 2.61 -10.43 15.04
C ALA A 41 1.78 -9.80 13.91
N LEU A 42 0.49 -10.19 13.77
CA LEU A 42 -0.46 -9.57 12.82
C LEU A 42 -0.67 -8.07 13.08
N SER A 43 -0.42 -7.58 14.28
CA SER A 43 -0.60 -6.16 14.65
C SER A 43 0.68 -5.33 14.55
N GLU A 44 1.85 -5.95 14.50
CA GLU A 44 3.15 -5.28 14.59
C GLU A 44 3.92 -5.24 13.27
N VAL A 45 3.74 -6.25 12.41
CA VAL A 45 4.47 -6.37 11.14
C VAL A 45 3.76 -5.56 10.05
N SER A 46 4.49 -4.62 9.43
CA SER A 46 3.98 -3.76 8.37
C SER A 46 4.05 -4.39 6.97
N ASP A 47 4.90 -5.41 6.79
CA ASP A 47 5.06 -6.12 5.51
C ASP A 47 4.23 -7.41 5.53
N ILE A 48 3.27 -7.49 4.60
CA ILE A 48 2.37 -8.65 4.50
C ILE A 48 3.10 -9.91 4.07
N ASP A 49 4.16 -9.81 3.28
CA ASP A 49 4.90 -10.97 2.77
C ASP A 49 5.71 -11.62 3.90
N GLU A 50 6.38 -10.81 4.74
CA GLU A 50 7.09 -11.29 5.93
C GLU A 50 6.11 -11.94 6.92
N LEU A 51 4.95 -11.33 7.09
CA LEU A 51 3.91 -11.83 7.99
C LEU A 51 3.35 -13.19 7.51
N LEU A 52 3.06 -13.34 6.23
CA LEU A 52 2.57 -14.60 5.66
C LEU A 52 3.63 -15.71 5.75
N ALA A 53 4.90 -15.38 5.57
CA ALA A 53 6.00 -16.33 5.76
C ALA A 53 6.12 -16.80 7.22
N LEU A 54 5.99 -15.87 8.18
CA LEU A 54 5.96 -16.20 9.60
C LEU A 54 4.78 -17.11 9.95
N ILE A 55 3.60 -16.81 9.44
CA ILE A 55 2.39 -17.62 9.66
C ILE A 55 2.55 -19.03 9.08
N ALA A 56 3.09 -19.14 7.86
CA ALA A 56 3.35 -20.45 7.26
C ALA A 56 4.29 -21.30 8.14
N LYS A 57 5.36 -20.68 8.65
CA LYS A 57 6.31 -21.32 9.58
C LYS A 57 5.63 -21.74 10.88
N THR A 58 4.87 -20.84 11.51
CA THR A 58 4.11 -21.13 12.73
C THR A 58 3.15 -22.29 12.53
N GLY A 59 2.45 -22.34 11.39
CA GLY A 59 1.54 -23.44 11.07
C GLY A 59 2.24 -24.77 10.95
N VAL A 60 3.43 -24.82 10.33
CA VAL A 60 4.28 -26.02 10.23
C VAL A 60 4.71 -26.51 11.61
N GLU A 61 5.14 -25.60 12.48
CA GLU A 61 5.53 -25.93 13.86
C GLU A 61 4.34 -26.45 14.69
N MET A 62 3.17 -25.83 14.55
CA MET A 62 1.94 -26.27 15.24
C MET A 62 1.52 -27.67 14.82
N ALA A 63 1.53 -27.95 13.53
CA ALA A 63 1.07 -29.19 12.96
C ALA A 63 2.10 -30.31 12.96
N HIS A 64 3.34 -30.05 13.33
CA HIS A 64 4.44 -31.00 13.20
C HIS A 64 4.47 -31.65 11.80
N CYS A 65 4.50 -30.79 10.77
CA CYS A 65 4.47 -31.20 9.38
C CYS A 65 5.66 -30.63 8.60
N GLU A 66 5.91 -31.07 7.37
CA GLU A 66 7.08 -30.66 6.61
C GLU A 66 6.90 -29.32 5.94
N GLY A 67 5.68 -28.95 5.54
CA GLY A 67 5.51 -27.69 4.81
C GLY A 67 4.12 -27.10 4.84
N CYS A 68 4.07 -25.81 4.55
CA CYS A 68 2.85 -25.02 4.38
C CYS A 68 2.98 -24.10 3.16
N SER A 69 1.92 -24.00 2.37
CA SER A 69 1.78 -23.05 1.27
C SER A 69 0.50 -22.26 1.44
N ILE A 70 0.57 -20.95 1.18
CA ILE A 70 -0.54 -20.01 1.28
C ILE A 70 -0.84 -19.46 -0.11
N TYR A 71 -2.11 -19.54 -0.51
CA TYR A 71 -2.61 -19.02 -1.79
C TYR A 71 -3.74 -18.04 -1.55
N GLY A 72 -3.72 -16.88 -2.20
CA GLY A 72 -4.80 -15.88 -2.17
C GLY A 72 -5.70 -15.98 -3.40
N VAL A 73 -6.99 -15.67 -3.25
CA VAL A 73 -7.94 -15.57 -4.36
C VAL A 73 -7.68 -14.29 -5.15
N GLU A 74 -7.47 -14.42 -6.47
CA GLU A 74 -7.36 -13.33 -7.43
C GLU A 74 -8.22 -13.62 -8.66
N GLY A 75 -9.38 -12.96 -8.74
CA GLY A 75 -10.37 -13.26 -9.77
C GLY A 75 -10.86 -14.70 -9.66
N ASP A 76 -10.69 -15.48 -10.73
CA ASP A 76 -11.07 -16.90 -10.83
C ASP A 76 -9.89 -17.86 -10.59
N HIS A 77 -8.78 -17.36 -10.04
CA HIS A 77 -7.56 -18.12 -9.77
C HIS A 77 -7.09 -17.95 -8.32
N LEU A 78 -6.27 -18.90 -7.89
CA LEU A 78 -5.45 -18.80 -6.68
C LEU A 78 -4.03 -18.39 -7.09
N ARG A 79 -3.53 -17.31 -6.51
CA ARG A 79 -2.15 -16.85 -6.61
C ARG A 79 -1.34 -17.31 -5.41
N PHE A 80 -0.14 -17.79 -5.63
CA PHE A 80 0.81 -18.12 -4.58
C PHE A 80 1.22 -16.84 -3.80
N LEU A 81 1.21 -16.92 -2.47
CA LEU A 81 1.58 -15.81 -1.59
C LEU A 81 2.82 -16.12 -0.77
N ALA A 82 2.85 -17.26 -0.10
CA ALA A 82 3.97 -17.66 0.75
C ALA A 82 4.08 -19.18 0.87
N SER A 83 5.27 -19.69 1.15
CA SER A 83 5.50 -21.09 1.49
C SER A 83 6.71 -21.25 2.40
N THR A 84 6.68 -22.29 3.20
CA THR A 84 7.82 -22.83 3.91
C THR A 84 7.81 -24.36 3.81
N ASN A 85 8.98 -24.99 3.69
CA ASN A 85 9.12 -26.46 3.69
C ASN A 85 10.46 -26.84 4.32
N LEU A 86 10.39 -27.46 5.49
CA LEU A 86 11.58 -27.76 6.31
C LEU A 86 12.62 -28.65 5.60
N VAL A 87 12.18 -29.50 4.67
CA VAL A 87 13.05 -30.40 3.89
C VAL A 87 13.67 -29.68 2.70
N LEU A 88 12.85 -28.93 1.96
CA LEU A 88 13.28 -28.26 0.73
C LEU A 88 14.07 -26.98 1.02
N ASP A 89 13.75 -26.25 2.10
CA ASP A 89 14.39 -25.00 2.49
C ASP A 89 15.86 -25.20 2.90
N GLN A 90 16.23 -26.42 3.30
CA GLN A 90 17.63 -26.79 3.56
C GLN A 90 18.48 -26.87 2.28
N ARG A 91 17.86 -26.94 1.10
CA ARG A 91 18.56 -27.03 -0.18
C ARG A 91 19.00 -25.64 -0.63
N ALA A 92 20.30 -25.44 -0.90
CA ALA A 92 20.87 -24.16 -1.28
C ALA A 92 20.09 -23.47 -2.43
N GLY A 93 19.65 -22.24 -2.19
CA GLY A 93 18.91 -21.42 -3.16
C GLY A 93 17.50 -21.92 -3.51
N TYR A 94 16.91 -22.82 -2.71
CA TYR A 94 15.56 -23.35 -3.01
C TYR A 94 14.50 -22.26 -2.96
N GLN A 95 14.45 -21.45 -1.91
CA GLN A 95 13.45 -20.38 -1.76
C GLN A 95 13.48 -19.40 -2.93
N GLN A 96 14.66 -18.98 -3.37
CA GLN A 96 14.81 -18.08 -4.51
C GLN A 96 14.27 -18.73 -5.81
N ARG A 97 14.61 -19.99 -6.07
CA ARG A 97 14.09 -20.74 -7.23
C ARG A 97 12.59 -21.00 -7.14
N LEU A 98 12.06 -21.23 -5.93
CA LEU A 98 10.63 -21.41 -5.72
C LEU A 98 9.88 -20.12 -6.08
N VAL A 99 10.29 -18.99 -5.52
CA VAL A 99 9.67 -17.68 -5.81
C VAL A 99 9.68 -17.40 -7.31
N GLU A 100 10.79 -17.62 -8.01
CA GLU A 100 10.89 -17.45 -9.46
C GLU A 100 9.98 -18.40 -10.24
N SER A 101 9.80 -19.64 -9.75
CA SER A 101 9.02 -20.67 -10.45
C SER A 101 7.51 -20.60 -10.23
N VAL A 102 7.06 -20.00 -9.11
CA VAL A 102 5.64 -19.93 -8.74
C VAL A 102 5.05 -18.53 -8.78
N ARG A 103 5.87 -17.50 -9.02
CA ARG A 103 5.44 -16.09 -9.09
C ARG A 103 4.29 -15.87 -10.08
N ASP A 104 4.33 -16.57 -11.22
CA ASP A 104 3.32 -16.49 -12.26
C ASP A 104 2.40 -17.73 -12.31
N PHE A 105 2.52 -18.62 -11.30
CA PHE A 105 1.73 -19.83 -11.25
C PHE A 105 0.35 -19.54 -10.66
N LEU A 106 -0.66 -19.63 -11.53
CA LEU A 106 -2.06 -19.45 -11.16
C LEU A 106 -2.76 -20.81 -11.16
N ILE A 107 -3.44 -21.14 -10.05
CA ILE A 107 -4.28 -22.34 -9.95
C ILE A 107 -5.72 -21.92 -10.21
N PRO A 108 -6.40 -22.44 -11.25
CA PRO A 108 -7.81 -22.15 -11.49
C PRO A 108 -8.70 -22.60 -10.32
N ILE A 109 -9.65 -21.76 -9.93
CA ILE A 109 -10.66 -22.09 -8.90
C ILE A 109 -11.74 -22.96 -9.53
N GLN A 110 -11.46 -24.25 -9.57
CA GLN A 110 -12.32 -25.28 -10.15
C GLN A 110 -12.14 -26.60 -9.42
N SER A 111 -13.06 -27.54 -9.63
CA SER A 111 -13.08 -28.82 -8.90
C SER A 111 -11.97 -29.80 -9.29
N SER A 112 -11.14 -29.52 -10.29
CA SER A 112 -10.13 -30.46 -10.82
C SER A 112 -8.85 -30.56 -10.00
N SER A 113 -8.53 -29.58 -9.16
CA SER A 113 -7.38 -29.58 -8.26
C SER A 113 -7.82 -29.51 -6.79
N ILE A 114 -6.99 -30.02 -5.86
CA ILE A 114 -7.27 -30.01 -4.41
C ILE A 114 -7.49 -28.57 -3.93
N SER A 115 -6.56 -27.65 -4.18
CA SER A 115 -6.67 -26.25 -3.74
C SER A 115 -7.82 -25.53 -4.42
N GLY A 116 -8.03 -25.74 -5.74
CA GLY A 116 -9.14 -25.15 -6.48
C GLY A 116 -10.50 -25.65 -5.98
N PHE A 117 -10.62 -26.94 -5.65
CA PHE A 117 -11.84 -27.49 -5.06
C PHE A 117 -12.15 -26.87 -3.69
N VAL A 118 -11.14 -26.73 -2.81
CA VAL A 118 -11.30 -26.11 -1.49
C VAL A 118 -11.70 -24.65 -1.63
N ALA A 119 -11.07 -23.92 -2.54
CA ALA A 119 -11.44 -22.53 -2.81
C ALA A 119 -12.87 -22.39 -3.32
N LEU A 120 -13.31 -23.24 -4.24
CA LEU A 120 -14.63 -23.23 -4.83
C LEU A 120 -15.74 -23.66 -3.84
N SER A 121 -15.51 -24.78 -3.14
CA SER A 121 -16.53 -25.39 -2.26
C SER A 121 -16.52 -24.80 -0.85
N GLY A 122 -15.41 -24.21 -0.44
CA GLY A 122 -15.15 -23.80 0.94
C GLY A 122 -14.98 -24.98 1.91
N ARG A 123 -14.95 -26.21 1.47
CA ARG A 123 -14.82 -27.40 2.32
C ARG A 123 -13.35 -27.76 2.51
N LEU A 124 -12.93 -27.96 3.76
CA LEU A 124 -11.59 -28.46 4.02
C LEU A 124 -11.42 -29.90 3.51
N LEU A 125 -10.20 -30.25 3.17
CA LEU A 125 -9.81 -31.63 2.81
C LEU A 125 -8.62 -32.04 3.68
N ASN A 126 -8.76 -33.18 4.38
CA ASN A 126 -7.69 -33.84 5.10
C ASN A 126 -7.45 -35.21 4.42
N ILE A 127 -6.38 -35.31 3.68
CA ILE A 127 -6.08 -36.45 2.78
C ILE A 127 -4.88 -37.19 3.35
N PRO A 128 -5.02 -38.48 3.70
CA PRO A 128 -3.92 -39.29 4.24
C PRO A 128 -2.81 -39.62 3.23
N ASP A 129 -3.17 -39.76 1.95
CA ASP A 129 -2.21 -40.04 0.87
C ASP A 129 -2.75 -39.48 -0.46
N VAL A 130 -2.10 -38.41 -0.97
CA VAL A 130 -2.54 -37.74 -2.21
C VAL A 130 -2.31 -38.57 -3.47
N TYR A 131 -1.43 -39.55 -3.42
CA TYR A 131 -1.20 -40.49 -4.54
C TYR A 131 -2.22 -41.65 -4.59
N ARG A 132 -3.02 -41.80 -3.53
CA ARG A 132 -4.04 -42.85 -3.42
C ARG A 132 -5.47 -42.30 -3.41
N LEU A 133 -5.68 -41.15 -4.08
CA LEU A 133 -7.03 -40.59 -4.22
C LEU A 133 -7.93 -41.49 -5.05
N ASP A 134 -9.19 -41.64 -4.60
CA ASP A 134 -10.22 -42.37 -5.34
C ASP A 134 -10.45 -41.69 -6.71
N ALA A 135 -10.49 -42.52 -7.77
CA ALA A 135 -10.66 -42.05 -9.13
C ALA A 135 -12.02 -41.35 -9.39
N SER A 136 -13.03 -41.62 -8.53
CA SER A 136 -14.36 -41.00 -8.61
C SER A 136 -14.39 -39.54 -8.09
N LEU A 137 -13.36 -39.07 -7.37
CA LEU A 137 -13.28 -37.73 -6.87
C LEU A 137 -13.09 -36.71 -8.01
N SER A 138 -13.75 -35.56 -7.88
CA SER A 138 -13.65 -34.50 -8.88
C SER A 138 -12.27 -33.82 -8.90
N TYR A 139 -11.54 -33.85 -7.77
CA TYR A 139 -10.20 -33.26 -7.65
C TYR A 139 -9.12 -34.34 -7.75
N LYS A 140 -7.95 -33.92 -8.25
CA LYS A 140 -6.78 -34.80 -8.39
C LYS A 140 -5.54 -34.07 -7.84
N PHE A 141 -4.57 -34.86 -7.41
CA PHE A 141 -3.23 -34.38 -7.09
C PHE A 141 -2.39 -34.25 -8.38
N ASN A 142 -1.65 -33.13 -8.48
CA ASN A 142 -0.72 -32.93 -9.58
C ASN A 142 0.72 -33.15 -9.08
N PRO A 143 1.41 -34.22 -9.47
CA PRO A 143 2.74 -34.57 -9.00
C PRO A 143 3.87 -33.75 -9.66
N ALA A 144 3.57 -32.80 -10.55
CA ALA A 144 4.58 -32.09 -11.32
C ALA A 144 5.57 -31.31 -10.43
N LEU A 145 5.11 -30.73 -9.32
CA LEU A 145 5.97 -30.05 -8.37
C LEU A 145 6.85 -31.04 -7.60
N ASP A 146 6.30 -32.16 -7.16
CA ASP A 146 7.04 -33.22 -6.48
C ASP A 146 8.16 -33.76 -7.37
N GLN A 147 7.83 -34.07 -8.64
CA GLN A 147 8.81 -34.53 -9.62
C GLN A 147 9.91 -33.49 -9.87
N ARG A 148 9.54 -32.23 -10.02
CA ARG A 148 10.47 -31.13 -10.28
C ARG A 148 11.45 -30.92 -9.14
N HIS A 149 10.97 -31.04 -7.90
CA HIS A 149 11.74 -30.77 -6.69
C HIS A 149 12.29 -32.04 -6.02
N GLN A 150 12.08 -33.22 -6.63
CA GLN A 150 12.45 -34.53 -6.03
C GLN A 150 11.96 -34.62 -4.58
N TYR A 151 10.69 -34.34 -4.39
CA TYR A 151 10.00 -34.36 -3.11
C TYR A 151 8.82 -35.31 -3.19
N HIS A 152 8.31 -35.76 -2.07
CA HIS A 152 7.15 -36.68 -2.03
C HIS A 152 6.11 -36.16 -1.04
N SER A 153 5.06 -35.54 -1.56
CA SER A 153 3.88 -35.17 -0.78
C SER A 153 3.02 -36.40 -0.51
N CYS A 154 2.86 -36.79 0.72
CA CYS A 154 2.02 -37.92 1.12
C CYS A 154 0.70 -37.45 1.73
N SER A 155 0.68 -37.07 3.01
CA SER A 155 -0.51 -36.50 3.62
C SER A 155 -0.66 -35.02 3.32
N MET A 156 -1.91 -34.56 3.18
CA MET A 156 -2.22 -33.18 2.81
C MET A 156 -3.48 -32.68 3.50
N LEU A 157 -3.35 -31.58 4.24
CA LEU A 157 -4.49 -30.83 4.78
C LEU A 157 -4.62 -29.52 4.02
N THR A 158 -5.78 -29.30 3.41
CA THR A 158 -6.07 -28.08 2.67
C THR A 158 -7.26 -27.36 3.29
N LEU A 159 -7.06 -26.12 3.75
CA LEU A 159 -8.01 -25.33 4.52
C LEU A 159 -8.41 -24.07 3.76
N PRO A 160 -9.70 -23.72 3.70
CA PRO A 160 -10.13 -22.42 3.19
C PRO A 160 -9.81 -21.33 4.21
N MET A 161 -9.21 -20.23 3.76
CA MET A 161 -9.06 -19.00 4.53
C MET A 161 -10.33 -18.16 4.37
N ARG A 162 -11.10 -18.00 5.44
CA ARG A 162 -12.39 -17.33 5.38
C ARG A 162 -12.35 -15.97 6.07
N ASP A 163 -13.12 -15.04 5.53
CA ASP A 163 -13.42 -13.80 6.24
C ASP A 163 -14.58 -13.99 7.25
N THR A 164 -14.86 -12.95 8.02
CA THR A 164 -15.95 -12.94 9.03
C THR A 164 -17.35 -13.12 8.43
N ARG A 165 -17.51 -13.00 7.10
CA ARG A 165 -18.76 -13.23 6.37
C ARG A 165 -18.83 -14.64 5.75
N GLY A 166 -17.77 -15.44 5.90
CA GLY A 166 -17.66 -16.78 5.35
C GLY A 166 -17.15 -16.86 3.90
N TYR A 167 -16.80 -15.72 3.27
CA TYR A 167 -16.20 -15.76 1.93
C TYR A 167 -14.79 -16.34 1.98
N VAL A 168 -14.47 -17.19 1.02
CA VAL A 168 -13.13 -17.76 0.87
C VAL A 168 -12.23 -16.74 0.18
N LEU A 169 -11.18 -16.30 0.87
CA LEU A 169 -10.20 -15.34 0.39
C LEU A 169 -8.90 -15.99 -0.06
N GLY A 170 -8.74 -17.27 0.20
CA GLY A 170 -7.58 -18.06 -0.17
C GLY A 170 -7.62 -19.45 0.42
N VAL A 171 -6.50 -20.15 0.29
CA VAL A 171 -6.33 -21.53 0.75
C VAL A 171 -4.97 -21.66 1.43
N MET A 172 -4.93 -22.32 2.59
CA MET A 172 -3.71 -22.82 3.22
C MET A 172 -3.60 -24.32 3.02
N GLN A 173 -2.44 -24.77 2.61
CA GLN A 173 -2.16 -26.17 2.34
C GLN A 173 -0.96 -26.64 3.14
N PHE A 174 -1.15 -27.65 4.00
CA PHE A 174 -0.13 -28.28 4.82
C PHE A 174 0.17 -29.66 4.27
N ILE A 175 1.43 -30.08 4.31
CA ILE A 175 1.88 -31.35 3.75
C ILE A 175 2.76 -32.13 4.71
N ASN A 176 2.60 -33.48 4.70
CA ASN A 176 3.40 -34.44 5.43
C ASN A 176 3.40 -34.19 6.94
N HIS A 177 2.25 -34.44 7.58
CA HIS A 177 2.16 -34.47 9.04
C HIS A 177 2.88 -35.69 9.58
N HIS A 178 3.78 -35.48 10.53
CA HIS A 178 4.47 -36.58 11.23
C HIS A 178 3.81 -36.86 12.57
N ASN A 179 3.49 -38.12 12.80
CA ASN A 179 3.05 -38.56 14.11
C ASN A 179 4.14 -38.26 15.15
N ARG A 180 3.79 -37.62 16.24
CA ARG A 180 4.76 -37.15 17.24
C ARG A 180 5.48 -38.22 18.03
N GLU A 181 4.92 -39.47 18.05
CA GLU A 181 5.50 -40.61 18.76
C GLU A 181 6.30 -41.54 17.85
N THR A 182 5.78 -41.78 16.62
CA THR A 182 6.32 -42.74 15.68
C THR A 182 7.11 -42.16 14.53
N ASP A 183 7.03 -40.83 14.34
CA ASP A 183 7.60 -40.08 13.20
C ASP A 183 7.14 -40.58 11.81
N VAL A 184 6.02 -41.31 11.78
CA VAL A 184 5.41 -41.79 10.53
C VAL A 184 4.50 -40.71 9.95
N ILE A 185 4.55 -40.53 8.62
CA ILE A 185 3.63 -39.58 7.93
C ILE A 185 2.23 -40.18 7.90
N GLU A 186 1.25 -39.43 8.40
CA GLU A 186 -0.15 -39.82 8.47
C GLU A 186 -1.08 -38.61 8.25
N ALA A 187 -2.40 -38.85 8.22
CA ALA A 187 -3.39 -37.75 8.15
C ALA A 187 -3.28 -36.82 9.36
N PHE A 188 -3.62 -35.57 9.18
CA PHE A 188 -3.61 -34.58 10.27
C PHE A 188 -4.66 -34.95 11.32
N PRO A 189 -4.31 -35.00 12.62
CA PRO A 189 -5.27 -35.25 13.70
C PRO A 189 -6.33 -34.15 13.79
N ASP A 190 -7.52 -34.47 14.29
CA ASP A 190 -8.63 -33.51 14.40
C ASP A 190 -8.28 -32.27 15.23
N ASP A 191 -7.47 -32.44 16.27
CA ASP A 191 -6.99 -31.32 17.08
C ASP A 191 -6.11 -30.37 16.26
N ASP A 192 -5.17 -30.90 15.46
CA ASP A 192 -4.36 -30.06 14.57
C ASP A 192 -5.22 -29.37 13.51
N VAL A 193 -6.19 -30.07 12.94
CA VAL A 193 -7.16 -29.50 11.98
C VAL A 193 -7.91 -28.33 12.59
N MET A 194 -8.31 -28.43 13.87
CA MET A 194 -9.03 -27.37 14.59
C MET A 194 -8.14 -26.13 14.75
N TYR A 195 -6.93 -26.26 15.26
CA TYR A 195 -6.01 -25.12 15.47
C TYR A 195 -5.56 -24.51 14.14
N LEU A 196 -5.26 -25.31 13.13
CA LEU A 196 -4.87 -24.82 11.81
C LEU A 196 -6.04 -24.14 11.09
N THR A 197 -7.28 -24.57 11.31
CA THR A 197 -8.47 -23.89 10.80
C THR A 197 -8.62 -22.50 11.44
N ALA A 198 -8.36 -22.37 12.74
CA ALA A 198 -8.37 -21.08 13.41
C ALA A 198 -7.28 -20.15 12.83
N LEU A 199 -6.07 -20.67 12.63
CA LEU A 199 -4.97 -19.93 12.00
C LEU A 199 -5.34 -19.48 10.57
N ALA A 200 -5.89 -20.40 9.74
CA ALA A 200 -6.32 -20.09 8.39
C ALA A 200 -7.38 -18.96 8.34
N ASN A 201 -8.34 -18.97 9.27
CA ASN A 201 -9.34 -17.90 9.37
C ASN A 201 -8.72 -16.55 9.80
N GLN A 202 -7.71 -16.55 10.66
CA GLN A 202 -6.98 -15.32 10.99
C GLN A 202 -6.28 -14.74 9.75
N VAL A 203 -5.64 -15.59 8.94
CA VAL A 203 -5.04 -15.16 7.67
C VAL A 203 -6.10 -14.61 6.71
N GLY A 204 -7.28 -15.24 6.66
CA GLY A 204 -8.40 -14.73 5.89
C GLY A 204 -8.80 -13.31 6.28
N VAL A 205 -8.91 -13.04 7.58
CA VAL A 205 -9.20 -11.67 8.09
C VAL A 205 -8.08 -10.70 7.73
N LEU A 206 -6.82 -11.11 7.87
CA LEU A 206 -5.66 -10.30 7.50
C LEU A 206 -5.68 -9.92 6.01
N LEU A 207 -5.83 -10.89 5.12
CA LEU A 207 -5.89 -10.66 3.67
C LEU A 207 -7.03 -9.71 3.31
N ARG A 208 -8.18 -9.87 3.97
CA ARG A 208 -9.29 -8.94 3.78
C ARG A 208 -8.93 -7.52 4.19
N ASN A 209 -8.36 -7.33 5.38
CA ASN A 209 -7.97 -6.02 5.89
C ASN A 209 -6.94 -5.36 4.96
N ALA A 210 -5.92 -6.10 4.53
CA ALA A 210 -4.93 -5.61 3.58
C ALA A 210 -5.56 -5.17 2.24
N ARG A 211 -6.48 -5.99 1.70
CA ARG A 211 -7.20 -5.67 0.46
C ARG A 211 -8.10 -4.44 0.62
N MET A 212 -8.81 -4.32 1.75
CA MET A 212 -9.65 -3.16 2.05
C MET A 212 -8.81 -1.89 2.17
N ASN A 213 -7.66 -1.95 2.84
CA ASN A 213 -6.76 -0.81 2.96
C ASN A 213 -6.23 -0.36 1.60
N LEU A 214 -5.85 -1.31 0.72
CA LEU A 214 -5.43 -0.99 -0.64
C LEU A 214 -6.56 -0.32 -1.43
N GLN A 215 -7.77 -0.89 -1.44
CA GLN A 215 -8.93 -0.31 -2.12
C GLN A 215 -9.29 1.08 -1.59
N LEU A 216 -9.21 1.29 -0.27
CA LEU A 216 -9.45 2.60 0.34
C LEU A 216 -8.41 3.62 -0.13
N ARG A 217 -7.13 3.21 -0.20
CA ARG A 217 -6.05 4.07 -0.69
C ARG A 217 -6.26 4.45 -2.17
N GLU A 218 -6.56 3.47 -3.03
CA GLU A 218 -6.84 3.71 -4.44
C GLU A 218 -8.05 4.64 -4.64
N SER A 219 -9.14 4.39 -3.90
CA SER A 219 -10.34 5.23 -3.94
C SER A 219 -10.07 6.66 -3.46
N ARG A 220 -9.21 6.83 -2.42
CA ARG A 220 -8.78 8.16 -1.94
C ARG A 220 -8.02 8.91 -3.03
N VAL A 221 -7.07 8.25 -3.70
CA VAL A 221 -6.30 8.83 -4.81
C VAL A 221 -7.23 9.24 -5.95
N GLU A 222 -8.14 8.35 -6.36
CA GLU A 222 -9.09 8.63 -7.42
C GLU A 222 -10.01 9.81 -7.07
N ALA A 223 -10.54 9.87 -5.84
CA ALA A 223 -11.40 10.94 -5.39
C ALA A 223 -10.68 12.30 -5.44
N VAL A 224 -9.41 12.38 -4.98
CA VAL A 224 -8.61 13.60 -5.06
C VAL A 224 -8.40 14.01 -6.51
N LYS A 225 -7.98 13.07 -7.38
CA LYS A 225 -7.79 13.36 -8.82
C LYS A 225 -9.08 13.87 -9.48
N LYS A 226 -10.22 13.23 -9.21
CA LYS A 226 -11.52 13.68 -9.77
C LYS A 226 -11.94 15.04 -9.26
N PHE A 227 -11.68 15.33 -7.97
CA PHE A 227 -11.95 16.65 -7.39
C PHE A 227 -11.10 17.73 -8.03
N VAL A 228 -9.80 17.50 -8.22
CA VAL A 228 -8.90 18.45 -8.90
C VAL A 228 -9.33 18.69 -10.35
N ILE A 229 -9.60 17.62 -11.11
CA ILE A 229 -10.10 17.74 -12.50
C ILE A 229 -11.40 18.54 -12.56
N ALA A 230 -12.29 18.34 -11.59
CA ALA A 230 -13.56 19.11 -11.54
C ALA A 230 -13.31 20.61 -11.20
N ALA A 231 -12.36 20.90 -10.31
CA ALA A 231 -11.98 22.25 -9.94
C ALA A 231 -11.28 23.00 -11.10
N GLU A 232 -10.45 22.29 -11.86
CA GLU A 232 -9.68 22.82 -13.00
C GLU A 232 -10.40 22.63 -14.35
N PHE A 233 -11.67 22.15 -14.33
CA PHE A 233 -12.42 21.88 -15.58
C PHE A 233 -12.48 23.09 -16.51
N SER A 234 -12.43 24.29 -15.97
CA SER A 234 -12.43 25.56 -16.71
C SER A 234 -11.02 26.04 -17.12
N ASP A 235 -9.96 25.49 -16.54
CA ASP A 235 -8.58 25.76 -16.90
C ASP A 235 -8.11 24.76 -17.97
N LYS A 236 -7.21 25.21 -18.83
CA LYS A 236 -6.72 24.41 -19.96
C LYS A 236 -5.51 23.55 -19.62
N ASP A 237 -5.09 23.55 -18.36
CA ASP A 237 -4.01 22.68 -17.92
C ASP A 237 -4.49 21.20 -17.86
N THR A 238 -3.65 20.33 -18.37
CA THR A 238 -4.01 18.95 -18.64
C THR A 238 -3.83 18.07 -17.39
N GLY A 239 -4.57 16.97 -17.27
CA GLY A 239 -4.38 15.98 -16.20
C GLY A 239 -2.92 15.48 -16.07
N ALA A 240 -2.11 15.60 -17.11
CA ALA A 240 -0.68 15.30 -17.10
C ALA A 240 0.11 16.26 -16.18
N HIS A 241 -0.19 17.57 -16.18
CA HIS A 241 0.42 18.53 -15.26
C HIS A 241 0.20 18.12 -13.80
N ILE A 242 -1.04 17.85 -13.43
CA ILE A 242 -1.42 17.43 -12.06
C ILE A 242 -0.64 16.17 -11.62
N GLU A 243 -0.53 15.18 -12.50
CA GLU A 243 0.21 13.96 -12.21
C GLU A 243 1.72 14.22 -12.06
N ARG A 244 2.32 15.03 -12.93
CA ARG A 244 3.74 15.39 -12.82
C ARG A 244 4.02 16.19 -11.56
N MET A 245 3.16 17.18 -11.21
CA MET A 245 3.25 17.95 -9.97
C MET A 245 3.28 17.05 -8.74
N GLY A 246 2.37 16.07 -8.69
CA GLY A 246 2.36 15.06 -7.63
C GLY A 246 3.67 14.31 -7.54
N ARG A 247 4.18 13.80 -8.66
CA ARG A 247 5.42 13.01 -8.69
C ARG A 247 6.67 13.82 -8.35
N TYR A 248 6.78 15.06 -8.81
CA TYR A 248 7.89 15.94 -8.43
C TYR A 248 7.90 16.21 -6.94
N SER A 249 6.73 16.52 -6.37
CA SER A 249 6.59 16.79 -4.93
C SER A 249 6.93 15.58 -4.07
N ALA A 250 6.51 14.38 -4.49
CA ALA A 250 6.89 13.13 -3.84
C ALA A 250 8.40 12.89 -3.90
N LEU A 251 9.02 13.09 -5.07
CA LEU A 251 10.46 12.92 -5.25
C LEU A 251 11.25 13.88 -4.33
N PHE A 252 10.85 15.14 -4.20
CA PHE A 252 11.45 16.05 -3.23
C PHE A 252 11.37 15.52 -1.80
N SER A 253 10.19 15.03 -1.41
CA SER A 253 9.97 14.44 -0.08
C SER A 253 10.86 13.22 0.19
N GLU A 254 11.00 12.33 -0.80
CA GLU A 254 11.87 11.16 -0.74
C GLU A 254 13.36 11.57 -0.60
N LEU A 255 13.82 12.53 -1.41
CA LEU A 255 15.19 13.05 -1.37
C LEU A 255 15.51 13.76 -0.06
N LEU A 256 14.51 14.34 0.61
CA LEU A 256 14.61 14.93 1.94
C LEU A 256 14.48 13.87 3.08
N GLY A 257 14.24 12.61 2.78
CA GLY A 257 14.14 11.53 3.77
C GLY A 257 12.88 11.58 4.65
N MET A 258 11.78 12.18 4.18
CA MET A 258 10.56 12.39 4.98
C MET A 258 9.69 11.12 5.15
N GLY A 259 10.10 10.03 4.53
CA GLY A 259 9.41 8.75 4.59
C GLY A 259 8.25 8.61 3.57
N PRO A 260 7.89 7.36 3.24
CA PRO A 260 6.99 7.05 2.11
C PRO A 260 5.54 7.54 2.33
N ALA A 261 5.05 7.51 3.58
CA ALA A 261 3.70 7.98 3.88
C ALA A 261 3.55 9.50 3.66
N TYR A 262 4.56 10.27 4.09
CA TYR A 262 4.57 11.72 3.89
C TYR A 262 4.75 12.06 2.40
N ALA A 263 5.60 11.34 1.68
CA ALA A 263 5.79 11.53 0.23
C ALA A 263 4.47 11.32 -0.53
N GLU A 264 3.70 10.31 -0.16
CA GLU A 264 2.39 10.05 -0.77
C GLU A 264 1.36 11.13 -0.42
N ASP A 265 1.31 11.60 0.84
CA ASP A 265 0.43 12.69 1.23
C ASP A 265 0.81 13.99 0.51
N LEU A 266 2.10 14.32 0.38
CA LEU A 266 2.55 15.50 -0.37
C LEU A 266 2.28 15.35 -1.87
N ARG A 267 2.42 14.15 -2.43
CA ARG A 267 2.04 13.84 -3.82
C ARG A 267 0.60 14.22 -4.12
N LEU A 268 -0.33 13.86 -3.23
CA LEU A 268 -1.75 14.18 -3.40
C LEU A 268 -2.09 15.63 -3.05
N ALA A 269 -1.45 16.17 -2.01
CA ALA A 269 -1.68 17.54 -1.56
C ALA A 269 -1.22 18.59 -2.60
N SER A 270 -0.10 18.34 -3.28
CA SER A 270 0.41 19.22 -4.33
C SER A 270 -0.51 19.34 -5.54
N MET A 271 -1.30 18.30 -5.83
CA MET A 271 -2.33 18.35 -6.88
C MET A 271 -3.42 19.39 -6.59
N LEU A 272 -3.60 19.78 -5.31
CA LEU A 272 -4.64 20.70 -4.86
C LEU A 272 -4.18 22.18 -4.85
N HIS A 273 -2.95 22.49 -5.32
CA HIS A 273 -2.38 23.84 -5.23
C HIS A 273 -3.29 24.92 -5.84
N ASP A 274 -3.90 24.61 -6.96
CA ASP A 274 -4.73 25.51 -7.76
C ASP A 274 -6.25 25.35 -7.56
N VAL A 275 -6.69 24.50 -6.61
CA VAL A 275 -8.13 24.20 -6.38
C VAL A 275 -8.96 25.45 -6.16
N GLY A 276 -8.39 26.53 -5.67
CA GLY A 276 -9.08 27.81 -5.45
C GLY A 276 -9.42 28.56 -6.73
N LYS A 277 -8.91 28.19 -7.89
CA LYS A 277 -9.30 28.75 -9.19
C LYS A 277 -10.80 28.56 -9.49
N ILE A 278 -11.45 27.59 -8.86
CA ILE A 278 -12.90 27.41 -8.94
C ILE A 278 -13.68 28.64 -8.48
N ALA A 279 -13.11 29.47 -7.60
CA ALA A 279 -13.71 30.71 -7.14
C ALA A 279 -13.37 31.92 -8.01
N THR A 280 -12.53 31.78 -9.04
CA THR A 280 -12.13 32.84 -9.96
C THR A 280 -13.18 32.99 -11.04
N PRO A 281 -13.69 34.20 -11.32
CA PRO A 281 -14.66 34.43 -12.39
C PRO A 281 -14.14 33.97 -13.76
N ASP A 282 -14.96 33.28 -14.52
CA ASP A 282 -14.65 32.76 -15.87
C ASP A 282 -14.08 33.83 -16.82
N ALA A 283 -14.59 35.06 -16.71
CA ALA A 283 -14.13 36.21 -17.52
C ALA A 283 -12.66 36.53 -17.30
N ILE A 284 -12.11 36.23 -16.11
CA ILE A 284 -10.70 36.40 -15.76
C ILE A 284 -9.91 35.14 -16.06
N LEU A 285 -10.40 33.98 -15.59
CA LEU A 285 -9.73 32.71 -15.74
C LEU A 285 -9.51 32.32 -17.22
N LYS A 286 -10.50 32.55 -18.07
CA LYS A 286 -10.49 32.20 -19.50
C LYS A 286 -10.13 33.37 -20.42
N LYS A 287 -9.67 34.48 -19.88
CA LYS A 287 -9.37 35.66 -20.68
C LYS A 287 -8.27 35.37 -21.72
N PRO A 288 -8.53 35.63 -23.01
CA PRO A 288 -7.49 35.55 -24.00
C PRO A 288 -6.54 36.76 -23.90
N GLY A 289 -5.31 36.52 -23.49
CA GLY A 289 -4.27 37.55 -23.35
C GLY A 289 -3.91 37.88 -21.90
N SER A 290 -3.15 38.97 -21.69
CA SER A 290 -2.65 39.33 -20.36
C SER A 290 -3.76 39.91 -19.49
N LEU A 291 -3.71 39.63 -18.18
CA LEU A 291 -4.59 40.19 -17.18
C LEU A 291 -4.18 41.63 -16.88
N THR A 292 -5.16 42.53 -16.62
CA THR A 292 -4.87 43.85 -16.07
C THR A 292 -4.37 43.76 -14.62
N PRO A 293 -3.80 44.81 -14.05
CA PRO A 293 -3.41 44.80 -12.63
C PRO A 293 -4.58 44.44 -11.69
N GLU A 294 -5.78 44.98 -11.95
CA GLU A 294 -6.99 44.73 -11.15
C GLU A 294 -7.45 43.25 -11.28
N GLU A 295 -7.46 42.72 -12.50
CA GLU A 295 -7.77 41.33 -12.75
C GLU A 295 -6.75 40.36 -12.11
N MET A 296 -5.45 40.77 -12.11
CA MET A 296 -4.40 40.02 -11.44
C MET A 296 -4.61 39.95 -9.91
N VAL A 297 -5.12 41.03 -9.29
CA VAL A 297 -5.49 41.03 -7.87
C VAL A 297 -6.57 39.96 -7.60
N VAL A 298 -7.58 39.87 -8.46
CA VAL A 298 -8.64 38.84 -8.35
C VAL A 298 -8.07 37.45 -8.59
N MET A 299 -7.21 37.28 -9.62
CA MET A 299 -6.58 35.99 -9.91
C MET A 299 -5.77 35.46 -8.71
N ARG A 300 -4.97 36.33 -8.06
CA ARG A 300 -4.15 35.97 -6.89
C ARG A 300 -4.96 35.49 -5.69
N GLN A 301 -6.26 35.78 -5.64
CA GLN A 301 -7.13 35.31 -4.57
C GLN A 301 -7.35 33.79 -4.59
N HIS A 302 -7.01 33.10 -5.69
CA HIS A 302 -7.15 31.63 -5.73
C HIS A 302 -6.36 30.93 -4.60
N ALA A 303 -5.18 31.44 -4.23
CA ALA A 303 -4.39 30.88 -3.14
C ALA A 303 -5.18 30.90 -1.80
N MET A 304 -5.79 32.03 -1.46
CA MET A 304 -6.62 32.16 -0.26
C MET A 304 -7.94 31.38 -0.40
N SER A 305 -8.54 31.37 -1.57
CA SER A 305 -9.77 30.61 -1.83
C SER A 305 -9.54 29.11 -1.67
N GLY A 306 -8.43 28.59 -2.20
CA GLY A 306 -8.03 27.20 -2.04
C GLY A 306 -7.80 26.82 -0.58
N TYR A 307 -7.10 27.67 0.17
CA TYR A 307 -6.95 27.51 1.61
C TYR A 307 -8.31 27.44 2.32
N ASN A 308 -9.20 28.39 2.04
CA ASN A 308 -10.52 28.44 2.68
C ASN A 308 -11.41 27.23 2.36
N ILE A 309 -11.28 26.63 1.17
CA ILE A 309 -11.99 25.40 0.79
C ILE A 309 -11.52 24.21 1.62
N LEU A 310 -10.23 24.15 1.94
CA LEU A 310 -9.61 22.93 2.49
C LEU A 310 -9.32 22.99 4.00
N ARG A 311 -9.17 24.19 4.60
CA ARG A 311 -8.62 24.40 5.96
C ARG A 311 -9.38 23.71 7.09
N ASP A 312 -10.71 23.59 6.97
CA ASP A 312 -11.56 23.00 8.03
C ASP A 312 -11.68 21.47 7.93
N ALA A 313 -10.94 20.84 6.99
CA ALA A 313 -10.95 19.39 6.82
C ALA A 313 -10.24 18.70 8.00
N GLN A 314 -10.77 17.53 8.41
CA GLN A 314 -10.15 16.68 9.44
C GLN A 314 -9.01 15.81 8.89
N SER A 315 -8.90 15.68 7.58
CA SER A 315 -7.86 14.88 6.91
C SER A 315 -6.53 15.61 6.90
N PRO A 316 -5.43 15.02 7.44
CA PRO A 316 -4.09 15.60 7.35
C PRO A 316 -3.66 15.93 5.92
N LEU A 317 -4.07 15.11 4.95
CA LEU A 317 -3.85 15.36 3.53
C LEU A 317 -4.47 16.67 3.07
N LEU A 318 -5.75 16.92 3.40
CA LEU A 318 -6.45 18.13 2.97
C LEU A 318 -5.95 19.37 3.71
N GLN A 319 -5.51 19.24 4.96
CA GLN A 319 -4.82 20.31 5.69
C GLN A 319 -3.47 20.66 5.05
N MET A 320 -2.72 19.63 4.61
CA MET A 320 -1.49 19.85 3.82
C MET A 320 -1.81 20.54 2.49
N GLY A 321 -2.87 20.10 1.79
CA GLY A 321 -3.37 20.74 0.58
C GLY A 321 -3.77 22.22 0.79
N ALA A 322 -4.41 22.54 1.92
CA ALA A 322 -4.71 23.91 2.30
C ALA A 322 -3.44 24.76 2.43
N THR A 323 -2.42 24.19 3.11
CA THR A 323 -1.12 24.85 3.27
C THR A 323 -0.43 25.06 1.93
N VAL A 324 -0.46 24.06 1.05
CA VAL A 324 0.07 24.14 -0.32
C VAL A 324 -0.66 25.24 -1.10
N ALA A 325 -1.99 25.21 -1.15
CA ALA A 325 -2.79 26.19 -1.88
C ALA A 325 -2.48 27.62 -1.43
N LEU A 326 -2.28 27.83 -0.11
CA LEU A 326 -1.98 29.13 0.45
C LEU A 326 -0.58 29.63 0.10
N SER A 327 0.42 28.74 0.01
CA SER A 327 1.84 29.14 0.06
C SER A 327 2.62 28.87 -1.23
N HIS A 328 2.05 28.22 -2.24
CA HIS A 328 2.78 27.86 -3.47
C HIS A 328 3.14 29.06 -4.36
N HIS A 329 2.62 30.24 -4.08
CA HIS A 329 3.00 31.50 -4.73
C HIS A 329 3.80 32.43 -3.84
N GLU A 330 4.15 32.01 -2.64
CA GLU A 330 5.14 32.73 -1.84
C GLU A 330 6.53 32.60 -2.48
N ARG A 331 7.36 33.60 -2.28
CA ARG A 331 8.71 33.64 -2.84
C ARG A 331 9.74 33.77 -1.73
N TRP A 332 10.83 33.04 -1.86
CA TRP A 332 11.88 33.02 -0.83
C TRP A 332 12.31 34.42 -0.32
N ASN A 333 12.34 35.40 -1.18
CA ASN A 333 12.70 36.77 -0.86
C ASN A 333 11.55 37.66 -0.29
N GLY A 334 10.37 37.10 -0.03
CA GLY A 334 9.21 37.79 0.53
C GLY A 334 8.42 38.62 -0.48
N THR A 335 8.69 38.55 -1.78
CA THR A 335 7.93 39.28 -2.82
C THR A 335 6.73 38.49 -3.36
N GLY A 336 6.41 37.35 -2.75
CA GLY A 336 5.30 36.50 -3.11
C GLY A 336 3.95 36.99 -2.60
N TYR A 337 2.95 36.11 -2.69
CA TYR A 337 1.59 36.34 -2.18
C TYR A 337 1.00 35.03 -1.63
N PRO A 338 -0.04 35.09 -0.75
CA PRO A 338 -0.84 36.26 -0.33
C PRO A 338 -0.22 37.05 0.83
N TYR A 339 0.69 36.46 1.61
CA TYR A 339 1.21 37.11 2.84
C TYR A 339 2.58 37.73 2.69
N GLY A 340 3.33 37.42 1.63
CA GLY A 340 4.71 37.88 1.46
C GLY A 340 5.65 37.24 2.48
N LEU A 341 5.44 35.96 2.81
CA LEU A 341 6.32 35.18 3.67
C LEU A 341 7.70 35.05 3.03
N ALA A 342 8.77 35.06 3.85
CA ALA A 342 10.14 34.99 3.35
C ALA A 342 10.92 33.82 4.00
N GLY A 343 11.85 33.28 3.26
CA GLY A 343 12.76 32.24 3.76
C GLY A 343 12.02 31.03 4.32
N GLU A 344 12.40 30.60 5.50
CA GLU A 344 11.83 29.42 6.18
C GLU A 344 10.45 29.68 6.81
N ASP A 345 9.98 30.92 6.87
CA ASP A 345 8.60 31.21 7.26
C ASP A 345 7.59 30.69 6.24
N ILE A 346 8.03 30.45 4.98
CA ILE A 346 7.24 29.75 3.99
C ILE A 346 7.22 28.26 4.35
N PRO A 347 6.05 27.63 4.52
CA PRO A 347 5.96 26.19 4.77
C PRO A 347 6.74 25.38 3.73
N LEU A 348 7.48 24.36 4.17
CA LEU A 348 8.32 23.52 3.29
C LEU A 348 7.53 22.96 2.11
N VAL A 349 6.29 22.50 2.33
CA VAL A 349 5.41 21.98 1.28
C VAL A 349 5.12 23.05 0.20
N GLY A 350 4.95 24.29 0.58
CA GLY A 350 4.79 25.43 -0.35
C GLY A 350 6.05 25.66 -1.16
N ARG A 351 7.23 25.70 -0.51
CA ARG A 351 8.53 25.88 -1.19
C ARG A 351 8.79 24.78 -2.22
N ILE A 352 8.47 23.52 -1.88
CA ILE A 352 8.59 22.36 -2.79
C ILE A 352 7.66 22.55 -3.99
N VAL A 353 6.38 22.83 -3.74
CA VAL A 353 5.37 22.94 -4.82
C VAL A 353 5.66 24.12 -5.72
N THR A 354 6.11 25.27 -5.18
CA THR A 354 6.55 26.42 -5.98
C THR A 354 7.63 26.04 -7.01
N LEU A 355 8.66 25.31 -6.57
CA LEU A 355 9.75 24.90 -7.49
C LEU A 355 9.27 23.88 -8.51
N ALA A 356 8.45 22.92 -8.08
CA ALA A 356 7.88 21.88 -8.94
C ALA A 356 6.96 22.49 -10.02
N ASP A 357 6.07 23.42 -9.65
CA ASP A 357 5.15 24.07 -10.58
C ASP A 357 5.90 24.89 -11.63
N VAL A 358 6.87 25.72 -11.21
CA VAL A 358 7.66 26.51 -12.15
C VAL A 358 8.49 25.60 -13.06
N PHE A 359 9.07 24.51 -12.55
CA PHE A 359 9.77 23.56 -13.38
C PHE A 359 8.84 22.95 -14.45
N ASP A 360 7.66 22.49 -14.05
CA ASP A 360 6.68 21.94 -15.00
C ASP A 360 6.21 22.99 -16.01
N ALA A 361 5.94 24.22 -15.56
CA ALA A 361 5.49 25.31 -16.42
C ALA A 361 6.51 25.73 -17.48
N LEU A 362 7.80 25.59 -17.21
CA LEU A 362 8.87 25.94 -18.14
C LEU A 362 9.22 24.77 -19.06
N SER A 363 9.24 23.54 -18.54
CA SER A 363 9.74 22.37 -19.24
C SER A 363 8.67 21.60 -20.01
N SER A 364 7.37 21.86 -19.78
CA SER A 364 6.26 21.15 -20.41
C SER A 364 5.56 22.00 -21.48
N ARG A 365 5.01 21.32 -22.50
CA ARG A 365 4.22 21.97 -23.55
C ARG A 365 2.89 22.42 -22.98
N ARG A 366 2.55 23.70 -23.13
CA ARG A 366 1.24 24.28 -22.79
C ARG A 366 0.50 24.72 -24.05
N CYS A 367 -0.81 24.90 -23.99
CA CYS A 367 -1.65 25.25 -25.14
C CYS A 367 -1.17 26.49 -25.91
N TYR A 368 -0.40 27.37 -25.26
CA TYR A 368 0.04 28.67 -25.82
C TYR A 368 1.55 28.86 -25.79
N LYS A 369 2.35 27.83 -25.36
CA LYS A 369 3.79 27.98 -25.18
C LYS A 369 4.50 26.65 -25.43
N GLU A 370 5.50 26.67 -26.31
CA GLU A 370 6.44 25.56 -26.43
C GLU A 370 7.33 25.48 -25.20
N PRO A 371 7.78 24.26 -24.81
CA PRO A 371 8.69 24.09 -23.69
C PRO A 371 10.01 24.80 -23.94
N TRP A 372 10.60 25.31 -22.88
CA TRP A 372 11.95 25.85 -22.95
C TRP A 372 12.97 24.71 -23.12
N PRO A 373 14.09 24.96 -23.80
CA PRO A 373 15.25 24.07 -23.74
C PRO A 373 15.68 23.85 -22.31
N MET A 374 16.05 22.61 -21.95
CA MET A 374 16.34 22.24 -20.56
C MET A 374 17.49 23.05 -19.96
N ASP A 375 18.50 23.42 -20.74
CA ASP A 375 19.58 24.30 -20.33
C ASP A 375 19.06 25.66 -19.85
N GLN A 376 18.12 26.26 -20.58
CA GLN A 376 17.49 27.53 -20.18
C GLN A 376 16.63 27.38 -18.92
N VAL A 377 15.95 26.24 -18.74
CA VAL A 377 15.18 25.96 -17.50
C VAL A 377 16.13 25.89 -16.30
N ILE A 378 17.26 25.20 -16.44
CA ILE A 378 18.27 25.06 -15.40
C ILE A 378 18.88 26.42 -15.05
N ASP A 379 19.24 27.21 -16.05
CA ASP A 379 19.81 28.56 -15.86
C ASP A 379 18.83 29.47 -15.15
N PHE A 380 17.56 29.45 -15.52
CA PHE A 380 16.51 30.21 -14.86
C PHE A 380 16.34 29.81 -13.39
N ILE A 381 16.14 28.51 -13.11
CA ILE A 381 15.95 28.02 -11.74
C ILE A 381 17.17 28.36 -10.87
N SER A 382 18.37 28.19 -11.42
CA SER A 382 19.62 28.52 -10.72
C SER A 382 19.74 30.04 -10.42
N SER A 383 19.37 30.89 -11.36
CA SER A 383 19.44 32.37 -11.20
C SER A 383 18.40 32.93 -10.21
N GLU A 384 17.31 32.19 -9.99
CA GLU A 384 16.22 32.50 -9.05
C GLU A 384 16.41 31.85 -7.66
N SER A 385 17.50 31.14 -7.44
CA SER A 385 17.90 30.63 -6.12
C SER A 385 18.11 31.77 -5.13
N GLY A 386 17.48 31.67 -3.95
CA GLY A 386 17.52 32.74 -2.94
C GLY A 386 16.62 33.95 -3.24
N LYS A 387 15.91 33.94 -4.37
CA LYS A 387 14.93 34.99 -4.74
C LYS A 387 13.53 34.41 -4.80
N HIS A 388 13.26 33.58 -5.80
CA HIS A 388 11.99 32.88 -5.95
C HIS A 388 12.00 31.57 -5.15
N PHE A 389 13.09 30.82 -5.25
CA PHE A 389 13.19 29.43 -4.72
C PHE A 389 14.12 29.37 -3.51
N ASP A 390 13.81 28.40 -2.63
CA ASP A 390 14.69 27.96 -1.55
C ASP A 390 16.01 27.44 -2.11
N PRO A 391 17.17 28.01 -1.71
CA PRO A 391 18.47 27.58 -2.20
C PRO A 391 18.78 26.10 -1.95
N SER A 392 18.31 25.54 -0.84
CA SER A 392 18.54 24.14 -0.49
C SER A 392 17.76 23.20 -1.42
N LEU A 393 16.53 23.55 -1.76
CA LEU A 393 15.71 22.80 -2.71
C LEU A 393 16.25 22.91 -4.13
N VAL A 394 16.76 24.07 -4.54
CA VAL A 394 17.42 24.23 -5.85
C VAL A 394 18.66 23.34 -5.95
N GLN A 395 19.51 23.31 -4.91
CA GLN A 395 20.67 22.40 -4.89
C GLN A 395 20.26 20.93 -4.99
N LEU A 396 19.24 20.53 -4.23
CA LEU A 396 18.72 19.18 -4.24
C LEU A 396 18.15 18.80 -5.62
N PHE A 397 17.39 19.68 -6.25
CA PHE A 397 16.86 19.55 -7.60
C PHE A 397 17.97 19.33 -8.63
N LEU A 398 18.97 20.22 -8.66
CA LEU A 398 20.07 20.16 -9.61
C LEU A 398 20.92 18.88 -9.43
N ALA A 399 21.15 18.46 -8.18
CA ALA A 399 21.88 17.23 -7.88
C ALA A 399 21.13 15.95 -8.34
N ASN A 400 19.80 16.03 -8.54
CA ASN A 400 18.97 14.89 -8.94
C ASN A 400 18.19 15.15 -10.23
N LEU A 401 18.60 16.11 -11.05
CA LEU A 401 17.88 16.59 -12.23
C LEU A 401 17.35 15.49 -13.13
N GLN A 402 18.15 14.44 -13.37
CA GLN A 402 17.75 13.33 -14.26
C GLN A 402 16.46 12.66 -13.79
N LYS A 403 16.27 12.48 -12.48
CA LYS A 403 15.03 11.88 -11.93
C LYS A 403 13.81 12.73 -12.21
N PHE A 404 13.93 14.06 -12.17
CA PHE A 404 12.84 14.98 -12.51
C PHE A 404 12.53 14.94 -14.01
N VAL A 405 13.56 14.89 -14.86
CA VAL A 405 13.40 14.73 -16.31
C VAL A 405 12.76 13.39 -16.68
N ASP A 406 13.12 12.32 -15.97
CA ASP A 406 12.51 10.99 -16.17
C ASP A 406 11.00 11.01 -15.84
N ILE A 407 10.59 11.71 -14.78
CA ILE A 407 9.18 11.92 -14.44
C ILE A 407 8.49 12.70 -15.58
N GLN A 408 9.08 13.79 -16.06
CA GLN A 408 8.54 14.61 -17.15
C GLN A 408 8.26 13.78 -18.40
N ASN A 409 9.18 12.89 -18.76
CA ASN A 409 9.09 12.06 -19.96
C ASN A 409 8.16 10.86 -19.80
N SER A 410 7.76 10.51 -18.59
CA SER A 410 6.95 9.32 -18.29
C SER A 410 5.45 9.59 -18.17
N VAL A 411 5.03 10.85 -18.24
CA VAL A 411 3.63 11.32 -18.12
C VAL A 411 3.24 12.16 -19.40
#